data_0d4016faaa7aa7d6fab9524bf27de371
#
_entry.id   0d4016faaa7aa7d6fab9524bf27de371
#
_cell.length_a   1.000
_cell.length_b   1.000
_cell.length_c   1.000
_cell.angle_alpha   90.00
_cell.angle_beta   90.00
_cell.angle_gamma   90.00
#
_symmetry.space_group_name_H-M   'P 1'
#
loop_
_entity.id
_entity.type
_entity.pdbx_description
1 polymer ?
#
loop_
_entity_poly.entity_id
_entity_poly.type
_entity_poly.pdbx_seq_one_letter_code
_entity_poly.pdbx_strand_id
1 'polypeptide(L)'
;MAAGKSIAWQPPEYVCLAVFSKTRSLNGPSSNSYGRAMPDLDLDLLRAFVAVADAGSFTAAADVVSRSQSAVSQKIRRLEELIGHPVFERTSRSLSLTGPGGQLLVGARRLLDLNDDVMRSLQIPRASGRLRVGICEDFVPLQLSRLLARFLRLYPGVQLDVNTSLTHELLVEFDKGDLDLVIATRQFRGRGRIIWREPMVWFAASDFRLDLHRPLPLVLLKPPCTYRELMFTTLDTARQDWVTACTVTSLMGVQAAVAGGLGITALGRSFIQEGMQILRAPAHWPPLPMTEIIVLGSSATRRQRGRWSNHC
;
A
#
# COMPACT_ATOMS: atom_id res chain seq x y z
N MET A 1 -8.66 25.81 21.80
CA MET A 1 -8.78 26.05 20.34
C MET A 1 -7.47 25.69 19.68
N ALA A 2 -7.38 24.49 19.15
CA ALA A 2 -6.24 24.06 18.34
C ALA A 2 -6.82 23.33 17.12
N ALA A 3 -6.71 23.96 15.95
CA ALA A 3 -7.21 23.48 14.69
C ALA A 3 -6.35 22.30 14.22
N GLY A 4 -6.93 21.10 14.19
CA GLY A 4 -6.35 19.92 13.59
C GLY A 4 -6.28 20.08 12.07
N LYS A 5 -5.07 20.17 11.52
CA LYS A 5 -4.83 20.15 10.08
C LYS A 5 -5.14 18.77 9.53
N SER A 6 -6.17 18.70 8.72
CA SER A 6 -6.52 17.58 7.85
C SER A 6 -5.36 17.34 6.87
N ILE A 7 -4.69 16.21 7.02
CA ILE A 7 -3.77 15.70 5.98
C ILE A 7 -4.64 15.13 4.88
N ALA A 8 -4.73 15.83 3.76
CA ALA A 8 -5.43 15.36 2.56
C ALA A 8 -4.69 14.14 2.00
N TRP A 9 -5.33 12.98 2.09
CA TRP A 9 -4.92 11.78 1.37
C TRP A 9 -5.31 11.94 -0.11
N GLN A 10 -4.34 11.85 -1.01
CA GLN A 10 -4.60 11.74 -2.45
C GLN A 10 -4.47 10.27 -2.86
N PRO A 11 -5.52 9.71 -3.51
CA PRO A 11 -5.42 8.36 -4.07
C PRO A 11 -4.40 8.34 -5.22
N PRO A 12 -3.72 7.20 -5.48
CA PRO A 12 -2.81 7.11 -6.61
C PRO A 12 -3.61 7.18 -7.93
N GLU A 13 -3.36 8.22 -8.70
CA GLU A 13 -3.88 8.40 -10.06
C GLU A 13 -3.29 7.34 -11.01
N TYR A 14 -3.99 6.22 -11.18
CA TYR A 14 -3.66 5.20 -12.19
C TYR A 14 -4.90 4.65 -12.90
N VAL A 15 -5.80 5.51 -13.37
CA VAL A 15 -6.87 5.10 -14.32
C VAL A 15 -7.09 6.16 -15.41
N CYS A 16 -6.04 6.70 -16.01
CA CYS A 16 -6.25 7.65 -17.11
C CYS A 16 -5.17 7.58 -18.20
N LEU A 17 -4.88 6.38 -18.73
CA LEU A 17 -4.03 6.25 -19.95
C LEU A 17 -4.54 5.22 -20.96
N ALA A 18 -5.82 4.81 -20.89
CA ALA A 18 -6.40 3.85 -21.82
C ALA A 18 -7.44 4.48 -22.81
N VAL A 19 -7.64 5.78 -22.85
CA VAL A 19 -8.69 6.41 -23.70
C VAL A 19 -8.16 7.31 -24.81
N PHE A 20 -6.86 7.56 -24.94
CA PHE A 20 -6.31 8.38 -26.03
C PHE A 20 -5.40 7.63 -27.00
N SER A 21 -5.89 6.55 -27.61
CA SER A 21 -5.27 5.95 -28.78
C SER A 21 -6.25 5.76 -29.92
N LYS A 22 -6.89 6.85 -30.36
CA LYS A 22 -7.46 6.94 -31.71
C LYS A 22 -7.56 8.41 -32.08
N THR A 23 -6.85 8.75 -33.12
CA THR A 23 -6.86 9.91 -34.00
C THR A 23 -5.59 10.76 -33.93
N ARG A 24 -4.66 10.49 -34.80
CA ARG A 24 -4.24 11.32 -35.94
C ARG A 24 -2.99 10.77 -36.60
N SER A 25 -3.16 10.15 -37.73
CA SER A 25 -2.13 10.08 -38.75
C SER A 25 -1.75 11.52 -39.13
N LEU A 26 -0.51 11.91 -38.85
CA LEU A 26 0.12 13.06 -39.51
C LEU A 26 1.49 12.59 -39.97
N ASN A 27 1.57 12.30 -41.27
CA ASN A 27 2.81 12.26 -42.01
C ASN A 27 3.48 13.64 -41.90
N GLY A 28 4.62 13.69 -41.21
CA GLY A 28 5.56 14.80 -41.18
C GLY A 28 6.97 14.25 -41.36
N PRO A 29 7.86 14.98 -42.01
CA PRO A 29 9.11 14.45 -42.54
C PRO A 29 10.06 14.00 -41.40
N SER A 30 10.71 12.87 -41.64
CA SER A 30 11.85 12.38 -40.85
C SER A 30 12.95 13.43 -40.83
N SER A 31 13.06 14.20 -39.76
CA SER A 31 14.25 14.96 -39.46
C SER A 31 14.86 14.39 -38.15
N ASN A 32 15.96 13.75 -38.36
CA ASN A 32 16.90 13.29 -37.35
C ASN A 32 17.40 14.51 -36.53
N SER A 33 16.70 14.85 -35.44
CA SER A 33 17.14 15.88 -34.48
C SER A 33 17.41 15.27 -33.13
N TYR A 34 18.37 14.34 -33.05
CA TYR A 34 19.08 14.04 -31.82
C TYR A 34 20.08 15.16 -31.50
N GLY A 35 19.56 16.37 -31.31
CA GLY A 35 20.31 17.58 -31.03
C GLY A 35 20.01 18.13 -29.64
N ARG A 36 20.35 17.43 -28.61
CA ARG A 36 20.76 17.70 -27.23
C ARG A 36 20.46 16.41 -26.44
N ALA A 37 21.52 15.68 -26.10
CA ALA A 37 21.39 14.53 -25.23
C ALA A 37 20.69 15.00 -23.97
N MET A 38 19.55 14.38 -23.64
CA MET A 38 18.88 14.59 -22.33
C MET A 38 19.90 14.22 -21.26
N PRO A 39 20.06 15.03 -20.21
CA PRO A 39 21.01 14.71 -19.14
C PRO A 39 20.60 13.40 -18.45
N ASP A 40 21.60 12.55 -18.19
CA ASP A 40 21.39 11.31 -17.46
C ASP A 40 21.14 11.58 -15.97
N LEU A 41 20.15 10.90 -15.40
CA LEU A 41 19.85 10.98 -13.96
C LEU A 41 20.78 10.05 -13.19
N ASP A 42 21.56 10.61 -12.28
CA ASP A 42 22.41 9.84 -11.37
C ASP A 42 21.57 9.23 -10.24
N LEU A 43 21.66 7.89 -10.11
CA LEU A 43 20.91 7.15 -9.08
C LEU A 43 21.28 7.57 -7.65
N ASP A 44 22.51 8.02 -7.41
CA ASP A 44 22.94 8.48 -6.09
C ASP A 44 22.27 9.83 -5.72
N LEU A 45 22.06 10.70 -6.71
CA LEU A 45 21.27 11.92 -6.53
C LEU A 45 19.78 11.58 -6.27
N LEU A 46 19.23 10.63 -6.99
CA LEU A 46 17.86 10.18 -6.79
C LEU A 46 17.65 9.53 -5.41
N ARG A 47 18.60 8.74 -4.92
CA ARG A 47 18.54 8.16 -3.55
C ARG A 47 18.49 9.26 -2.48
N ALA A 48 19.34 10.29 -2.60
CA ALA A 48 19.32 11.42 -1.69
C ALA A 48 17.97 12.18 -1.74
N PHE A 49 17.43 12.39 -2.94
CA PHE A 49 16.16 13.06 -3.15
C PHE A 49 14.99 12.30 -2.52
N VAL A 50 14.87 11.00 -2.78
CA VAL A 50 13.81 10.16 -2.19
C VAL A 50 13.93 10.11 -0.68
N ALA A 51 15.16 9.97 -0.13
CA ALA A 51 15.38 9.98 1.31
C ALA A 51 14.91 11.30 1.97
N VAL A 52 15.17 12.46 1.35
CA VAL A 52 14.70 13.76 1.86
C VAL A 52 13.18 13.87 1.77
N ALA A 53 12.57 13.40 0.67
CA ALA A 53 11.12 13.41 0.50
C ALA A 53 10.41 12.53 1.53
N ASP A 54 10.95 11.35 1.83
CA ASP A 54 10.37 10.39 2.77
C ASP A 54 10.57 10.82 4.24
N ALA A 55 11.74 11.38 4.56
CA ALA A 55 12.05 11.82 5.92
C ALA A 55 11.46 13.20 6.27
N GLY A 56 11.05 13.99 5.28
CA GLY A 56 10.54 15.37 5.48
C GLY A 56 11.58 16.34 6.05
N SER A 57 12.87 15.94 6.11
CA SER A 57 13.95 16.72 6.71
C SER A 57 15.29 16.30 6.13
N PHE A 58 16.16 17.29 5.83
CA PHE A 58 17.53 17.03 5.35
C PHE A 58 18.40 16.33 6.41
N THR A 59 18.20 16.66 7.68
CA THR A 59 18.94 16.04 8.78
C THR A 59 18.55 14.58 8.96
N ALA A 60 17.24 14.30 9.04
CA ALA A 60 16.74 12.92 9.14
C ALA A 60 17.11 12.07 7.91
N ALA A 61 17.06 12.66 6.71
CA ALA A 61 17.51 11.97 5.49
C ALA A 61 19.00 11.63 5.53
N ALA A 62 19.85 12.52 6.09
CA ALA A 62 21.30 12.29 6.22
C ALA A 62 21.59 11.05 7.08
N ASP A 63 20.83 10.86 8.16
CA ASP A 63 20.93 9.66 9.02
C ASP A 63 20.54 8.39 8.25
N VAL A 64 19.46 8.45 7.47
CA VAL A 64 18.97 7.32 6.65
C VAL A 64 20.01 6.88 5.62
N VAL A 65 20.66 7.83 4.92
CA VAL A 65 21.65 7.51 3.87
C VAL A 65 23.07 7.41 4.41
N SER A 66 23.29 7.50 5.72
CA SER A 66 24.61 7.44 6.38
C SER A 66 25.59 8.46 5.79
N ARG A 67 25.16 9.72 5.64
CA ARG A 67 25.93 10.84 5.10
C ARG A 67 25.75 12.08 5.98
N SER A 68 26.59 13.13 5.77
CA SER A 68 26.36 14.42 6.41
C SER A 68 25.19 15.18 5.75
N GLN A 69 24.51 16.02 6.52
CA GLN A 69 23.43 16.88 6.02
C GLN A 69 23.92 17.81 4.89
N SER A 70 25.17 18.30 4.96
CA SER A 70 25.79 19.10 3.91
C SER A 70 25.96 18.32 2.60
N ALA A 71 26.35 17.04 2.68
CA ALA A 71 26.50 16.18 1.50
C ALA A 71 25.14 15.91 0.85
N VAL A 72 24.08 15.64 1.63
CA VAL A 72 22.74 15.49 1.11
C VAL A 72 22.25 16.78 0.45
N SER A 73 22.46 17.93 1.08
CA SER A 73 22.11 19.24 0.49
C SER A 73 22.82 19.52 -0.83
N GLN A 74 24.10 19.16 -0.96
CA GLN A 74 24.84 19.30 -2.21
C GLN A 74 24.29 18.39 -3.32
N LYS A 75 23.92 17.15 -3.00
CA LYS A 75 23.29 16.23 -3.96
C LYS A 75 21.97 16.77 -4.46
N ILE A 76 21.13 17.33 -3.59
CA ILE A 76 19.87 17.94 -4.01
C ILE A 76 20.11 19.14 -4.92
N ARG A 77 21.04 20.04 -4.60
CA ARG A 77 21.38 21.16 -5.48
C ARG A 77 21.82 20.68 -6.86
N ARG A 78 22.73 19.69 -6.90
CA ARG A 78 23.21 19.13 -8.17
C ARG A 78 22.09 18.50 -8.98
N LEU A 79 21.12 17.84 -8.32
CA LEU A 79 19.92 17.32 -8.97
C LEU A 79 19.07 18.45 -9.56
N GLU A 80 18.82 19.51 -8.78
CA GLU A 80 18.05 20.69 -9.20
C GLU A 80 18.72 21.42 -10.38
N GLU A 81 20.04 21.55 -10.36
CA GLU A 81 20.85 22.09 -11.47
C GLU A 81 20.71 21.22 -12.73
N LEU A 82 20.74 19.89 -12.58
CA LEU A 82 20.62 18.95 -13.69
C LEU A 82 19.27 19.02 -14.37
N ILE A 83 18.17 19.11 -13.59
CA ILE A 83 16.81 19.14 -14.13
C ILE A 83 16.31 20.55 -14.43
N GLY A 84 17.02 21.58 -14.00
CA GLY A 84 16.68 23.00 -14.22
C GLY A 84 15.52 23.52 -13.37
N HIS A 85 15.07 22.78 -12.38
CA HIS A 85 13.93 23.14 -11.51
C HIS A 85 14.19 22.77 -10.05
N PRO A 86 13.75 23.58 -9.07
CA PRO A 86 13.76 23.20 -7.67
C PRO A 86 12.79 22.03 -7.44
N VAL A 87 13.21 21.04 -6.66
CA VAL A 87 12.37 19.88 -6.29
C VAL A 87 11.74 20.02 -4.91
N PHE A 88 12.29 20.93 -4.06
CA PHE A 88 11.74 21.24 -2.75
C PHE A 88 11.48 22.74 -2.59
N GLU A 89 10.37 23.04 -1.95
CA GLU A 89 10.09 24.35 -1.37
C GLU A 89 10.50 24.35 0.09
N ARG A 90 11.36 25.33 0.46
CA ARG A 90 11.87 25.49 1.83
C ARG A 90 11.27 26.74 2.43
N THR A 91 10.56 26.57 3.51
CA THR A 91 10.21 27.68 4.40
C THR A 91 10.95 27.50 5.73
N SER A 92 10.96 28.53 6.57
CA SER A 92 11.57 28.43 7.92
C SER A 92 10.90 27.38 8.83
N ARG A 93 9.75 26.83 8.43
CA ARG A 93 8.94 25.92 9.25
C ARG A 93 8.56 24.60 8.56
N SER A 94 8.79 24.46 7.25
CA SER A 94 8.37 23.27 6.50
C SER A 94 9.22 23.02 5.29
N LEU A 95 9.34 21.75 4.94
CA LEU A 95 9.90 21.23 3.69
C LEU A 95 8.78 20.53 2.95
N SER A 96 8.52 20.95 1.71
CA SER A 96 7.49 20.34 0.85
C SER A 96 8.03 20.15 -0.57
N LEU A 97 7.44 19.23 -1.31
CA LEU A 97 7.77 19.03 -2.72
C LEU A 97 7.16 20.13 -3.58
N THR A 98 7.92 20.58 -4.58
CA THR A 98 7.38 21.39 -5.68
C THR A 98 6.55 20.50 -6.62
N GLY A 99 5.83 21.10 -7.59
CA GLY A 99 5.18 20.35 -8.67
C GLY A 99 6.16 19.43 -9.44
N PRO A 100 7.29 19.97 -9.95
CA PRO A 100 8.36 19.17 -10.56
C PRO A 100 8.92 18.10 -9.61
N GLY A 101 9.11 18.41 -8.32
CA GLY A 101 9.54 17.44 -7.31
C GLY A 101 8.57 16.28 -7.14
N GLY A 102 7.26 16.55 -7.12
CA GLY A 102 6.24 15.51 -7.05
C GLY A 102 6.26 14.57 -8.27
N GLN A 103 6.41 15.13 -9.47
CA GLN A 103 6.54 14.35 -10.70
C GLN A 103 7.82 13.50 -10.70
N LEU A 104 8.95 14.11 -10.32
CA LEU A 104 10.24 13.41 -10.25
C LEU A 104 10.19 12.26 -9.22
N LEU A 105 9.52 12.44 -8.08
CA LEU A 105 9.49 11.42 -7.01
C LEU A 105 8.91 10.09 -7.50
N VAL A 106 7.87 10.12 -8.32
CA VAL A 106 7.27 8.92 -8.91
C VAL A 106 8.27 8.21 -9.83
N GLY A 107 8.95 8.96 -10.69
CA GLY A 107 9.98 8.42 -11.60
C GLY A 107 11.21 7.92 -10.86
N ALA A 108 11.70 8.70 -9.89
CA ALA A 108 12.88 8.37 -9.09
C ALA A 108 12.71 7.04 -8.33
N ARG A 109 11.57 6.83 -7.68
CA ARG A 109 11.27 5.55 -6.99
C ARG A 109 11.29 4.38 -7.95
N ARG A 110 10.69 4.51 -9.15
CA ARG A 110 10.70 3.45 -10.16
C ARG A 110 12.10 3.12 -10.66
N LEU A 111 12.94 4.13 -10.93
CA LEU A 111 14.31 3.93 -11.37
C LEU A 111 15.17 3.26 -10.30
N LEU A 112 15.02 3.68 -9.04
CA LEU A 112 15.73 3.07 -7.91
C LEU A 112 15.29 1.62 -7.68
N ASP A 113 13.99 1.36 -7.72
CA ASP A 113 13.45 0.00 -7.62
C ASP A 113 13.98 -0.91 -8.74
N LEU A 114 14.01 -0.40 -10.00
CA LEU A 114 14.54 -1.16 -11.13
C LEU A 114 16.03 -1.43 -10.99
N ASN A 115 16.83 -0.43 -10.59
CA ASN A 115 18.24 -0.61 -10.32
C ASN A 115 18.48 -1.68 -9.25
N ASP A 116 17.74 -1.62 -8.15
CA ASP A 116 17.88 -2.57 -7.05
C ASP A 116 17.42 -3.98 -7.45
N ASP A 117 16.41 -4.08 -8.33
CA ASP A 117 15.96 -5.36 -8.89
C ASP A 117 17.03 -5.96 -9.83
N VAL A 118 17.66 -5.16 -10.70
CA VAL A 118 18.76 -5.60 -11.55
C VAL A 118 19.95 -6.09 -10.71
N MET A 119 20.39 -5.29 -9.73
CA MET A 119 21.51 -5.66 -8.86
C MET A 119 21.23 -6.94 -8.08
N ARG A 120 20.02 -7.10 -7.58
CA ARG A 120 19.59 -8.34 -6.90
C ARG A 120 19.54 -9.54 -7.83
N SER A 121 19.03 -9.39 -9.04
CA SER A 121 18.93 -10.50 -10.00
C SER A 121 20.30 -11.08 -10.37
N LEU A 122 21.35 -10.27 -10.33
CA LEU A 122 22.73 -10.71 -10.57
C LEU A 122 23.35 -11.46 -9.39
N GLN A 123 22.82 -11.25 -8.18
CA GLN A 123 23.36 -11.83 -6.94
C GLN A 123 22.59 -13.07 -6.47
N ILE A 124 21.37 -13.29 -6.95
CA ILE A 124 20.51 -14.38 -6.48
C ILE A 124 20.75 -15.64 -7.34
N PRO A 125 21.01 -16.81 -6.72
CA PRO A 125 21.02 -18.09 -7.43
C PRO A 125 19.68 -18.26 -8.17
N ARG A 126 19.70 -18.81 -9.39
CA ARG A 126 18.50 -19.06 -10.19
C ARG A 126 17.54 -19.96 -9.41
N ALA A 127 16.61 -19.36 -8.70
CA ALA A 127 15.55 -20.08 -8.05
C ALA A 127 14.58 -20.58 -9.12
N SER A 128 14.20 -21.83 -9.02
CA SER A 128 13.20 -22.45 -9.89
C SER A 128 12.29 -23.35 -9.05
N GLY A 129 11.09 -23.61 -9.56
CA GLY A 129 10.10 -24.46 -8.90
C GLY A 129 8.76 -23.75 -8.74
N ARG A 130 7.86 -24.38 -7.98
CA ARG A 130 6.52 -23.89 -7.71
C ARG A 130 6.45 -23.30 -6.30
N LEU A 131 5.81 -22.13 -6.17
CA LEU A 131 5.57 -21.45 -4.88
C LEU A 131 4.07 -21.21 -4.74
N ARG A 132 3.44 -21.83 -3.73
CA ARG A 132 2.03 -21.73 -3.40
C ARG A 132 1.85 -20.65 -2.34
N VAL A 133 1.18 -19.55 -2.69
CA VAL A 133 1.05 -18.37 -1.86
C VAL A 133 -0.41 -18.08 -1.57
N GLY A 134 -0.80 -18.08 -0.31
CA GLY A 134 -2.09 -17.59 0.15
C GLY A 134 -2.01 -16.09 0.46
N ILE A 135 -2.95 -15.30 -0.06
CA ILE A 135 -2.98 -13.85 0.16
C ILE A 135 -4.38 -13.44 0.58
N CYS A 136 -4.52 -12.84 1.78
CA CYS A 136 -5.81 -12.39 2.24
C CYS A 136 -6.37 -11.27 1.34
N GLU A 137 -7.69 -11.27 1.18
CA GLU A 137 -8.38 -10.27 0.37
C GLU A 137 -8.08 -8.83 0.82
N ASP A 138 -7.75 -8.64 2.09
CA ASP A 138 -7.41 -7.34 2.68
C ASP A 138 -6.13 -6.74 2.07
N PHE A 139 -5.19 -7.59 1.63
CA PHE A 139 -3.92 -7.15 1.06
C PHE A 139 -3.98 -6.91 -0.45
N VAL A 140 -4.96 -7.52 -1.13
CA VAL A 140 -5.09 -7.47 -2.60
C VAL A 140 -5.17 -6.04 -3.15
N PRO A 141 -6.01 -5.12 -2.62
CA PRO A 141 -6.13 -3.77 -3.16
C PRO A 141 -4.86 -2.93 -3.02
N LEU A 142 -4.04 -3.24 -2.01
CA LEU A 142 -2.95 -2.36 -1.58
C LEU A 142 -1.68 -2.50 -2.42
N GLN A 143 -1.17 -3.71 -2.57
CA GLN A 143 0.20 -3.92 -3.05
C GLN A 143 0.38 -5.15 -3.94
N LEU A 144 -0.64 -6.00 -4.09
CA LEU A 144 -0.47 -7.33 -4.70
C LEU A 144 0.10 -7.27 -6.12
N SER A 145 -0.43 -6.42 -6.99
CA SER A 145 0.02 -6.32 -8.37
C SER A 145 1.51 -5.95 -8.49
N ARG A 146 1.97 -5.01 -7.66
CA ARG A 146 3.37 -4.60 -7.62
C ARG A 146 4.27 -5.69 -7.05
N LEU A 147 3.82 -6.34 -5.98
CA LEU A 147 4.55 -7.43 -5.34
C LEU A 147 4.77 -8.59 -6.30
N LEU A 148 3.71 -9.06 -6.97
CA LEU A 148 3.78 -10.16 -7.93
C LEU A 148 4.64 -9.80 -9.14
N ALA A 149 4.45 -8.63 -9.73
CA ALA A 149 5.24 -8.18 -10.87
C ALA A 149 6.73 -8.08 -10.53
N ARG A 150 7.07 -7.57 -9.34
CA ARG A 150 8.46 -7.50 -8.86
C ARG A 150 9.03 -8.89 -8.61
N PHE A 151 8.28 -9.77 -7.97
CA PHE A 151 8.72 -11.14 -7.69
C PHE A 151 9.02 -11.92 -8.99
N LEU A 152 8.14 -11.86 -9.99
CA LEU A 152 8.33 -12.57 -11.26
C LEU A 152 9.52 -12.03 -12.06
N ARG A 153 9.81 -10.73 -11.97
CA ARG A 153 11.05 -10.16 -12.58
C ARG A 153 12.31 -10.69 -11.90
N LEU A 154 12.29 -10.82 -10.56
CA LEU A 154 13.45 -11.29 -9.80
C LEU A 154 13.68 -12.81 -9.92
N TYR A 155 12.60 -13.56 -10.08
CA TYR A 155 12.60 -15.03 -10.08
C TYR A 155 11.84 -15.61 -11.28
N PRO A 156 12.35 -15.41 -12.52
CA PRO A 156 11.63 -15.84 -13.74
C PRO A 156 11.46 -17.36 -13.87
N GLY A 157 12.25 -18.14 -13.11
CA GLY A 157 12.15 -19.61 -13.06
C GLY A 157 11.13 -20.15 -12.04
N VAL A 158 10.46 -19.25 -11.26
CA VAL A 158 9.50 -19.66 -10.25
C VAL A 158 8.08 -19.54 -10.79
N GLN A 159 7.34 -20.64 -10.76
CA GLN A 159 5.89 -20.64 -11.00
C GLN A 159 5.17 -20.24 -9.71
N LEU A 160 4.36 -19.18 -9.77
CA LEU A 160 3.51 -18.75 -8.66
C LEU A 160 2.11 -19.33 -8.80
N ASP A 161 1.64 -19.98 -7.74
CA ASP A 161 0.23 -20.28 -7.53
C ASP A 161 -0.29 -19.37 -6.43
N VAL A 162 -1.17 -18.47 -6.76
CA VAL A 162 -1.73 -17.50 -5.82
C VAL A 162 -3.18 -17.87 -5.52
N ASN A 163 -3.46 -18.18 -4.25
CA ASN A 163 -4.80 -18.34 -3.71
C ASN A 163 -5.18 -17.08 -2.93
N THR A 164 -6.30 -16.46 -3.28
CA THR A 164 -6.85 -15.31 -2.53
C THR A 164 -8.12 -15.73 -1.82
N SER A 165 -8.16 -15.56 -0.50
CA SER A 165 -9.30 -15.94 0.33
C SER A 165 -9.31 -15.18 1.65
N LEU A 166 -10.29 -15.49 2.51
CA LEU A 166 -10.34 -14.95 3.86
C LEU A 166 -9.22 -15.56 4.73
N THR A 167 -8.70 -14.76 5.65
CA THR A 167 -7.56 -15.14 6.51
C THR A 167 -7.70 -16.53 7.14
N HIS A 168 -8.87 -16.88 7.69
CA HIS A 168 -9.03 -18.16 8.38
C HIS A 168 -8.94 -19.37 7.44
N GLU A 169 -9.43 -19.25 6.21
CA GLU A 169 -9.33 -20.31 5.18
C GLU A 169 -7.87 -20.53 4.78
N LEU A 170 -7.14 -19.44 4.52
CA LEU A 170 -5.71 -19.50 4.19
C LEU A 170 -4.86 -20.10 5.31
N LEU A 171 -5.17 -19.79 6.57
CA LEU A 171 -4.45 -20.36 7.70
C LEU A 171 -4.69 -21.87 7.83
N VAL A 172 -5.91 -22.35 7.56
CA VAL A 172 -6.23 -23.80 7.52
C VAL A 172 -5.44 -24.50 6.41
N GLU A 173 -5.40 -23.94 5.20
CA GLU A 173 -4.62 -24.50 4.08
C GLU A 173 -3.11 -24.48 4.39
N PHE A 174 -2.62 -23.42 5.01
CA PHE A 174 -1.23 -23.30 5.42
C PHE A 174 -0.84 -24.36 6.47
N ASP A 175 -1.69 -24.58 7.46
CA ASP A 175 -1.42 -25.58 8.52
C ASP A 175 -1.51 -27.02 7.98
N LYS A 176 -2.28 -27.27 6.92
CA LYS A 176 -2.28 -28.54 6.17
C LYS A 176 -1.04 -28.72 5.28
N GLY A 177 -0.27 -27.67 5.03
CA GLY A 177 0.89 -27.69 4.14
C GLY A 177 0.53 -27.50 2.64
N ASP A 178 -0.69 -27.08 2.34
CA ASP A 178 -1.14 -26.78 0.97
C ASP A 178 -0.58 -25.45 0.46
N LEU A 179 -0.14 -24.58 1.36
CA LEU A 179 0.51 -23.29 1.07
C LEU A 179 1.93 -23.26 1.64
N ASP A 180 2.84 -22.64 0.90
CA ASP A 180 4.25 -22.46 1.30
C ASP A 180 4.45 -21.12 2.02
N LEU A 181 3.65 -20.10 1.66
CA LEU A 181 3.67 -18.76 2.22
C LEU A 181 2.24 -18.25 2.38
N VAL A 182 1.97 -17.51 3.46
CA VAL A 182 0.69 -16.83 3.65
C VAL A 182 0.93 -15.38 4.03
N ILE A 183 0.21 -14.48 3.37
CA ILE A 183 0.03 -13.09 3.76
C ILE A 183 -1.41 -12.97 4.27
N ALA A 184 -1.59 -12.64 5.54
CA ALA A 184 -2.89 -12.68 6.20
C ALA A 184 -3.06 -11.54 7.21
N THR A 185 -4.32 -11.22 7.53
CA THR A 185 -4.64 -10.32 8.64
C THR A 185 -4.29 -11.00 9.95
N ARG A 186 -3.60 -10.30 10.84
CA ARG A 186 -3.22 -10.82 12.15
C ARG A 186 -4.45 -11.03 13.02
N GLN A 187 -4.62 -12.24 13.51
CA GLN A 187 -5.58 -12.53 14.57
C GLN A 187 -5.01 -12.14 15.95
N PHE A 188 -5.85 -11.90 16.96
CA PHE A 188 -5.51 -11.36 18.29
C PHE A 188 -4.28 -11.95 19.00
N ARG A 189 -3.92 -13.20 18.73
CA ARG A 189 -2.73 -13.86 19.29
C ARG A 189 -1.95 -14.59 18.20
N GLY A 190 -1.96 -14.02 16.99
CA GLY A 190 -1.40 -14.65 15.81
C GLY A 190 0.11 -14.65 15.76
N ARG A 191 0.64 -15.72 15.19
CA ARG A 191 2.03 -15.90 14.76
C ARG A 191 2.29 -15.12 13.45
N GLY A 192 3.52 -14.88 13.13
CA GLY A 192 3.95 -14.24 11.89
C GLY A 192 4.62 -12.89 12.07
N ARG A 193 5.35 -12.45 11.04
CA ARG A 193 6.02 -11.15 11.01
C ARG A 193 5.06 -10.12 10.42
N ILE A 194 4.86 -9.01 11.13
CA ILE A 194 4.06 -7.89 10.64
C ILE A 194 4.79 -7.23 9.47
N ILE A 195 4.09 -7.02 8.36
CA ILE A 195 4.59 -6.39 7.14
C ILE A 195 3.85 -5.08 6.80
N TRP A 196 2.65 -4.90 7.35
CA TRP A 196 1.83 -3.71 7.13
C TRP A 196 0.93 -3.42 8.32
N ARG A 197 0.62 -2.12 8.54
CA ARG A 197 -0.34 -1.65 9.53
C ARG A 197 -1.16 -0.52 8.95
N GLU A 198 -2.45 -0.52 9.22
CA GLU A 198 -3.34 0.58 8.88
C GLU A 198 -4.45 0.75 9.92
N PRO A 199 -5.02 1.97 10.07
CA PRO A 199 -6.14 2.17 10.98
C PRO A 199 -7.41 1.49 10.44
N MET A 200 -8.14 0.81 11.32
CA MET A 200 -9.54 0.50 11.08
C MET A 200 -10.38 1.76 11.18
N VAL A 201 -11.36 1.90 10.30
CA VAL A 201 -12.28 3.03 10.28
C VAL A 201 -13.70 2.55 10.01
N TRP A 202 -14.68 3.25 10.60
CA TRP A 202 -16.07 3.10 10.21
C TRP A 202 -16.33 3.80 8.90
N PHE A 203 -17.08 3.19 7.99
CA PHE A 203 -17.45 3.81 6.73
C PHE A 203 -18.81 3.34 6.24
N ALA A 204 -19.41 4.15 5.39
CA ALA A 204 -20.72 3.97 4.80
C ALA A 204 -20.77 4.57 3.40
N ALA A 205 -21.92 4.49 2.72
CA ALA A 205 -22.17 5.26 1.50
C ALA A 205 -22.00 6.77 1.74
N SER A 206 -21.63 7.51 0.71
CA SER A 206 -21.34 8.95 0.81
C SER A 206 -22.53 9.81 1.24
N ASP A 207 -23.75 9.34 1.00
CA ASP A 207 -25.01 9.99 1.38
C ASP A 207 -25.58 9.47 2.70
N PHE A 208 -24.97 8.45 3.31
CA PHE A 208 -25.40 7.88 4.57
C PHE A 208 -25.36 8.91 5.71
N ARG A 209 -26.39 8.92 6.54
CA ARG A 209 -26.47 9.75 7.75
C ARG A 209 -26.58 8.86 8.98
N LEU A 210 -25.62 9.02 9.87
CA LEU A 210 -25.57 8.27 11.12
C LEU A 210 -26.68 8.77 12.07
N ASP A 211 -27.58 7.86 12.43
CA ASP A 211 -28.63 8.08 13.41
C ASP A 211 -28.42 7.12 14.60
N LEU A 212 -28.00 7.67 15.74
CA LEU A 212 -27.70 6.90 16.95
C LEU A 212 -28.97 6.53 17.76
N HIS A 213 -30.13 7.06 17.40
CA HIS A 213 -31.41 6.72 18.05
C HIS A 213 -32.05 5.45 17.47
N ARG A 214 -31.44 4.91 16.41
CA ARG A 214 -31.86 3.67 15.77
C ARG A 214 -30.79 2.62 15.84
N PRO A 215 -31.12 1.33 15.84
CA PRO A 215 -30.15 0.27 15.67
C PRO A 215 -29.34 0.48 14.38
N LEU A 216 -28.01 0.40 14.48
CA LEU A 216 -27.12 0.62 13.34
C LEU A 216 -27.20 -0.56 12.36
N PRO A 217 -27.49 -0.33 11.08
CA PRO A 217 -27.48 -1.38 10.08
C PRO A 217 -26.03 -1.78 9.74
N LEU A 218 -25.62 -2.98 10.11
CA LEU A 218 -24.28 -3.49 9.87
C LEU A 218 -24.22 -4.35 8.61
N VAL A 219 -23.23 -4.06 7.76
CA VAL A 219 -22.79 -4.94 6.68
C VAL A 219 -21.58 -5.73 7.18
N LEU A 220 -21.72 -7.05 7.21
CA LEU A 220 -20.81 -7.95 7.91
C LEU A 220 -20.26 -9.03 6.98
N LEU A 221 -19.01 -9.44 7.22
CA LEU A 221 -18.49 -10.69 6.68
C LEU A 221 -19.05 -11.89 7.45
N LYS A 222 -19.16 -13.05 6.78
CA LYS A 222 -19.51 -14.31 7.46
C LYS A 222 -18.49 -14.64 8.56
N PRO A 223 -18.92 -15.28 9.68
CA PRO A 223 -17.96 -15.76 10.67
C PRO A 223 -17.15 -16.98 10.14
N PRO A 224 -15.92 -17.22 10.67
CA PRO A 224 -15.22 -16.40 11.65
C PRO A 224 -14.55 -15.19 10.98
N CYS A 225 -14.64 -14.00 11.57
CA CYS A 225 -14.07 -12.77 11.03
C CYS A 225 -13.66 -11.82 12.15
N THR A 226 -12.37 -11.50 12.21
CA THR A 226 -11.80 -10.59 13.23
C THR A 226 -12.43 -9.20 13.17
N TYR A 227 -12.69 -8.65 11.99
CA TYR A 227 -13.34 -7.36 11.84
C TYR A 227 -14.75 -7.34 12.44
N ARG A 228 -15.53 -8.42 12.19
CA ARG A 228 -16.86 -8.60 12.76
C ARG A 228 -16.83 -8.59 14.29
N GLU A 229 -15.93 -9.33 14.90
CA GLU A 229 -15.76 -9.42 16.35
C GLU A 229 -15.37 -8.07 16.96
N LEU A 230 -14.46 -7.34 16.30
CA LEU A 230 -14.04 -6.01 16.72
C LEU A 230 -15.18 -4.99 16.64
N MET A 231 -16.01 -5.02 15.58
CA MET A 231 -17.19 -4.18 15.47
C MET A 231 -18.16 -4.43 16.61
N PHE A 232 -18.47 -5.71 16.91
CA PHE A 232 -19.38 -6.06 17.99
C PHE A 232 -18.83 -5.61 19.33
N THR A 233 -17.58 -5.92 19.65
CA THR A 233 -16.95 -5.49 20.91
C THR A 233 -16.99 -3.96 21.07
N THR A 234 -16.77 -3.21 19.99
CA THR A 234 -16.80 -1.75 20.01
C THR A 234 -18.21 -1.22 20.28
N LEU A 235 -19.22 -1.75 19.58
CA LEU A 235 -20.60 -1.29 19.72
C LEU A 235 -21.22 -1.72 21.06
N ASP A 236 -20.93 -2.92 21.52
CA ASP A 236 -21.36 -3.42 22.84
C ASP A 236 -20.78 -2.56 23.97
N THR A 237 -19.47 -2.24 23.87
CA THR A 237 -18.82 -1.35 24.84
C THR A 237 -19.44 0.06 24.82
N ALA A 238 -19.79 0.56 23.65
CA ALA A 238 -20.47 1.83 23.45
C ALA A 238 -21.95 1.80 23.83
N ARG A 239 -22.53 0.64 24.14
CA ARG A 239 -23.96 0.40 24.36
C ARG A 239 -24.81 0.90 23.19
N GLN A 240 -24.31 0.73 21.98
CA GLN A 240 -24.98 1.13 20.75
C GLN A 240 -25.68 -0.07 20.13
N ASP A 241 -26.99 0.03 20.00
CA ASP A 241 -27.78 -1.00 19.34
C ASP A 241 -27.45 -1.11 17.86
N TRP A 242 -27.44 -2.33 17.37
CA TRP A 242 -27.16 -2.63 15.96
C TRP A 242 -28.03 -3.78 15.46
N VAL A 243 -28.16 -3.87 14.14
CA VAL A 243 -28.87 -4.94 13.43
C VAL A 243 -28.01 -5.38 12.23
N THR A 244 -28.03 -6.67 11.92
CA THR A 244 -27.40 -7.15 10.70
C THR A 244 -28.26 -6.79 9.50
N ALA A 245 -27.83 -5.83 8.71
CA ALA A 245 -28.49 -5.46 7.46
C ALA A 245 -28.15 -6.44 6.33
N CYS A 246 -26.88 -6.88 6.28
CA CYS A 246 -26.40 -7.81 5.25
C CYS A 246 -25.22 -8.62 5.76
N THR A 247 -25.14 -9.90 5.36
CA THR A 247 -23.96 -10.75 5.55
C THR A 247 -23.47 -11.22 4.20
N VAL A 248 -22.19 -10.99 3.94
CA VAL A 248 -21.51 -11.35 2.67
C VAL A 248 -20.31 -12.25 2.92
N THR A 249 -19.83 -12.89 1.85
CA THR A 249 -18.73 -13.88 1.94
C THR A 249 -17.38 -13.34 1.48
N SER A 250 -17.32 -12.12 0.93
CA SER A 250 -16.09 -11.50 0.42
C SER A 250 -16.01 -10.01 0.76
N LEU A 251 -14.82 -9.46 0.78
CA LEU A 251 -14.61 -8.02 1.01
C LEU A 251 -15.17 -7.15 -0.13
N MET A 252 -15.13 -7.63 -1.37
CA MET A 252 -15.80 -6.96 -2.48
C MET A 252 -17.31 -6.89 -2.27
N GLY A 253 -17.92 -7.94 -1.71
CA GLY A 253 -19.32 -7.95 -1.34
C GLY A 253 -19.65 -6.92 -0.25
N VAL A 254 -18.76 -6.74 0.74
CA VAL A 254 -18.90 -5.67 1.75
C VAL A 254 -18.87 -4.30 1.08
N GLN A 255 -17.89 -4.05 0.21
CA GLN A 255 -17.77 -2.76 -0.50
C GLN A 255 -19.02 -2.46 -1.33
N ALA A 256 -19.50 -3.43 -2.10
CA ALA A 256 -20.71 -3.27 -2.91
C ALA A 256 -21.95 -2.98 -2.06
N ALA A 257 -22.13 -3.72 -0.96
CA ALA A 257 -23.27 -3.54 -0.06
C ALA A 257 -23.24 -2.17 0.65
N VAL A 258 -22.06 -1.73 1.09
CA VAL A 258 -21.88 -0.42 1.74
C VAL A 258 -22.06 0.71 0.75
N ALA A 259 -21.45 0.63 -0.44
CA ALA A 259 -21.63 1.65 -1.49
C ALA A 259 -23.08 1.74 -1.96
N GLY A 260 -23.80 0.62 -1.96
CA GLY A 260 -25.25 0.55 -2.23
C GLY A 260 -26.14 1.05 -1.10
N GLY A 261 -25.59 1.54 0.02
CA GLY A 261 -26.35 2.15 1.11
C GLY A 261 -27.04 1.16 2.05
N LEU A 262 -26.67 -0.14 2.02
CA LEU A 262 -27.31 -1.14 2.88
C LEU A 262 -26.98 -0.96 4.36
N GLY A 263 -25.89 -0.28 4.69
CA GLY A 263 -25.49 -0.04 6.07
C GLY A 263 -24.04 0.41 6.21
N ILE A 264 -23.50 0.27 7.41
CA ILE A 264 -22.14 0.65 7.76
C ILE A 264 -21.27 -0.59 8.04
N THR A 265 -19.98 -0.43 7.94
CA THR A 265 -19.00 -1.46 8.33
C THR A 265 -17.74 -0.81 8.89
N ALA A 266 -16.84 -1.62 9.46
CA ALA A 266 -15.51 -1.18 9.86
C ALA A 266 -14.43 -2.13 9.35
N LEU A 267 -13.55 -1.63 8.51
CA LEU A 267 -12.41 -2.34 7.92
C LEU A 267 -11.18 -1.42 7.87
N GLY A 268 -10.09 -1.92 7.33
CA GLY A 268 -8.91 -1.11 7.05
C GLY A 268 -9.24 0.09 6.16
N ARG A 269 -8.58 1.22 6.40
CA ARG A 269 -8.83 2.48 5.66
C ARG A 269 -8.65 2.34 4.16
N SER A 270 -7.80 1.43 3.71
CA SER A 270 -7.53 1.15 2.29
C SER A 270 -8.73 0.61 1.52
N PHE A 271 -9.77 0.13 2.21
CA PHE A 271 -11.00 -0.38 1.59
C PHE A 271 -11.97 0.68 1.12
N ILE A 272 -11.75 1.93 1.47
CA ILE A 272 -12.62 3.04 1.08
C ILE A 272 -12.46 3.30 -0.41
N GLN A 273 -13.58 3.32 -1.13
CA GLN A 273 -13.65 3.59 -2.56
C GLN A 273 -14.50 4.82 -2.85
N GLU A 274 -14.54 5.22 -4.11
CA GLU A 274 -15.47 6.24 -4.59
C GLU A 274 -16.93 5.86 -4.23
N GLY A 275 -17.73 6.83 -3.83
CA GLY A 275 -19.09 6.59 -3.34
C GLY A 275 -19.20 6.24 -1.85
N MET A 276 -18.07 6.16 -1.12
CA MET A 276 -18.01 5.90 0.32
C MET A 276 -17.45 7.09 1.09
N GLN A 277 -17.78 7.18 2.37
CA GLN A 277 -17.24 8.15 3.31
C GLN A 277 -16.80 7.49 4.61
N ILE A 278 -15.75 8.05 5.23
CA ILE A 278 -15.39 7.70 6.61
C ILE A 278 -16.43 8.32 7.53
N LEU A 279 -17.03 7.49 8.37
CA LEU A 279 -17.94 7.97 9.41
C LEU A 279 -17.11 8.49 10.60
N ARG A 280 -17.45 9.67 11.06
CA ARG A 280 -16.92 10.18 12.31
C ARG A 280 -17.62 9.47 13.47
N ALA A 281 -16.92 8.53 14.09
CA ALA A 281 -17.43 7.84 15.26
C ALA A 281 -17.75 8.84 16.38
N PRO A 282 -18.85 8.65 17.13
CA PRO A 282 -19.14 9.44 18.31
C PRO A 282 -17.99 9.37 19.33
N ALA A 283 -17.78 10.43 20.10
CA ALA A 283 -16.66 10.50 21.04
C ALA A 283 -16.71 9.44 22.17
N HIS A 284 -17.89 8.89 22.47
CA HIS A 284 -18.07 7.84 23.46
C HIS A 284 -17.82 6.42 22.93
N TRP A 285 -17.62 6.25 21.63
CA TRP A 285 -17.25 4.95 21.08
C TRP A 285 -15.77 4.69 21.33
N PRO A 286 -15.39 3.47 21.74
CA PRO A 286 -13.99 3.08 21.79
C PRO A 286 -13.33 3.25 20.44
N PRO A 287 -12.04 3.66 20.42
CA PRO A 287 -11.30 3.72 19.16
C PRO A 287 -11.15 2.34 18.56
N LEU A 288 -11.33 2.23 17.25
CA LEU A 288 -11.02 1.01 16.52
C LEU A 288 -9.50 0.77 16.53
N PRO A 289 -9.04 -0.49 16.62
CA PRO A 289 -7.63 -0.81 16.62
C PRO A 289 -7.00 -0.59 15.24
N MET A 290 -5.66 -0.74 15.19
CA MET A 290 -4.95 -0.91 13.94
C MET A 290 -5.16 -2.32 13.41
N THR A 291 -5.39 -2.48 12.12
CA THR A 291 -5.28 -3.77 11.45
C THR A 291 -3.82 -4.05 11.09
N GLU A 292 -3.39 -5.28 11.22
CA GLU A 292 -2.01 -5.71 10.96
C GLU A 292 -2.01 -6.85 9.94
N ILE A 293 -1.26 -6.69 8.87
CA ILE A 293 -0.99 -7.77 7.92
C ILE A 293 0.33 -8.43 8.27
N ILE A 294 0.32 -9.76 8.30
CA ILE A 294 1.48 -10.59 8.63
C ILE A 294 1.89 -11.48 7.46
N VAL A 295 3.13 -11.92 7.50
CA VAL A 295 3.63 -12.99 6.64
C VAL A 295 4.03 -14.21 7.46
N LEU A 296 3.58 -15.38 7.00
CA LEU A 296 3.95 -16.70 7.52
C LEU A 296 4.62 -17.49 6.39
N GLY A 297 5.73 -18.19 6.69
CA GLY A 297 6.38 -19.11 5.76
C GLY A 297 6.50 -20.50 6.38
N SER A 298 6.34 -21.55 5.57
CA SER A 298 6.49 -22.92 6.03
C SER A 298 7.95 -23.22 6.45
N SER A 299 8.14 -24.21 7.33
CA SER A 299 9.48 -24.66 7.74
C SER A 299 10.28 -25.29 6.60
N ALA A 300 9.61 -25.86 5.59
CA ALA A 300 10.22 -26.35 4.37
C ALA A 300 10.82 -25.19 3.56
N THR A 301 10.11 -24.07 3.45
CA THR A 301 10.62 -22.81 2.87
C THR A 301 11.80 -22.27 3.70
N ARG A 302 11.86 -22.54 5.00
CA ARG A 302 12.98 -22.15 5.87
C ARG A 302 14.26 -22.95 5.59
N ARG A 303 14.17 -24.24 5.20
CA ARG A 303 15.34 -25.04 4.79
C ARG A 303 15.90 -24.62 3.41
N GLN A 304 15.04 -24.20 2.51
CA GLN A 304 15.45 -23.50 1.28
C GLN A 304 16.00 -22.10 1.59
N ARG A 305 15.55 -21.42 2.67
CA ARG A 305 16.07 -20.13 3.14
C ARG A 305 17.51 -20.18 3.68
N GLY A 306 18.09 -21.32 4.02
CA GLY A 306 19.54 -21.42 4.20
C GLY A 306 20.32 -21.02 2.93
N ARG A 307 19.63 -20.98 1.79
CA ARG A 307 20.07 -20.38 0.52
C ARG A 307 19.48 -18.98 0.23
N TRP A 308 18.49 -18.48 1.03
CA TRP A 308 17.72 -17.25 0.73
C TRP A 308 17.81 -16.17 1.82
N SER A 309 18.33 -16.48 3.00
CA SER A 309 18.12 -15.66 4.21
C SER A 309 19.20 -14.63 4.55
N ASN A 310 20.14 -14.35 3.68
CA ASN A 310 21.12 -13.28 3.93
C ASN A 310 20.82 -11.95 3.25
N HIS A 311 19.62 -11.75 2.68
CA HIS A 311 19.35 -10.56 1.87
C HIS A 311 17.90 -10.01 2.04
N CYS A 312 17.42 -9.91 3.28
CA CYS A 312 16.27 -9.05 3.62
C CYS A 312 16.64 -8.05 4.69
#